data_0a7a1710b513fb4235066f555365434a
#
_entry.id   0a7a1710b513fb4235066f555365434a
#
_cell.length_a   1.000
_cell.length_b   1.000
_cell.length_c   1.000
_cell.angle_alpha   90.00
_cell.angle_beta   90.00
_cell.angle_gamma   90.00
#
_symmetry.space_group_name_H-M   'P 1'
#
loop_
_entity.id
_entity.type
_entity.pdbx_description
1 polymer ?
#
loop_
_entity_poly.entity_id
_entity_poly.type
_entity_poly.pdbx_seq_one_letter_code
_entity_poly.pdbx_strand_id
1 'polypeptide(L)'
;HAAAYRAAIESHLSSGASYDAALVVVPDFSRQMPDDHNPYLHAKALLLTNGIPSQELRVATLHQSDMSLQYTLRNIAVSLYAKMDGAPWTVSQPRTYNDEIVIGMGMAEVAGSRVEKRQRHMGITTVFLGDGNFLLSNISRECTYDEYPEVLKASTKSILAEVKRRNGWQPGDRVRIVFHSAKPLKNVEIDELIAECVADVAGEQIVEFASLQVSQDHPFKIIDRSQPGKKYGQTMKGVYAPARGF
;
A
#
# COMPACT_ATOMS: atom_id res chain seq x y z
N HIS A 1 20.71 -10.76 17.77
CA HIS A 1 19.60 -11.43 17.07
C HIS A 1 19.60 -11.05 15.57
N ALA A 2 19.63 -9.77 15.20
CA ALA A 2 19.63 -9.33 13.80
C ALA A 2 20.75 -9.97 12.96
N ALA A 3 21.98 -10.04 13.50
CA ALA A 3 23.12 -10.66 12.83
C ALA A 3 22.90 -12.16 12.53
N ALA A 4 22.23 -12.90 13.43
CA ALA A 4 21.94 -14.32 13.21
C ALA A 4 20.94 -14.51 12.08
N TYR A 5 19.90 -13.66 11.99
CA TYR A 5 18.95 -13.69 10.86
C TYR A 5 19.62 -13.36 9.54
N ARG A 6 20.48 -12.31 9.54
CA ARG A 6 21.25 -11.94 8.35
C ARG A 6 22.11 -13.11 7.89
N ALA A 7 22.92 -13.69 8.76
CA ALA A 7 23.81 -14.80 8.42
C ALA A 7 23.04 -16.02 7.87
N ALA A 8 21.89 -16.36 8.47
CA ALA A 8 21.04 -17.44 8.00
C ALA A 8 20.51 -17.16 6.59
N ILE A 9 19.99 -15.96 6.33
CA ILE A 9 19.47 -15.57 5.01
C ILE A 9 20.59 -15.56 3.98
N GLU A 10 21.73 -14.94 4.28
CA GLU A 10 22.90 -14.89 3.38
C GLU A 10 23.40 -16.28 3.03
N SER A 11 23.42 -17.21 3.99
CA SER A 11 23.77 -18.61 3.74
C SER A 11 22.82 -19.28 2.75
N HIS A 12 21.51 -19.06 2.87
CA HIS A 12 20.54 -19.59 1.92
C HIS A 12 20.64 -18.95 0.54
N LEU A 13 20.81 -17.65 0.46
CA LEU A 13 20.98 -16.94 -0.81
C LEU A 13 22.26 -17.39 -1.54
N SER A 14 23.34 -17.65 -0.80
CA SER A 14 24.63 -18.11 -1.36
C SER A 14 24.57 -19.54 -1.89
N SER A 15 23.57 -20.33 -1.53
CA SER A 15 23.39 -21.69 -2.03
C SER A 15 22.97 -21.78 -3.51
N GLY A 16 22.64 -20.65 -4.13
CA GLY A 16 22.14 -20.58 -5.50
C GLY A 16 20.66 -21.02 -5.65
N ALA A 17 19.96 -21.27 -4.54
CA ALA A 17 18.53 -21.58 -4.57
C ALA A 17 17.71 -20.31 -4.86
N SER A 18 16.65 -20.47 -5.66
CA SER A 18 15.66 -19.43 -5.93
C SER A 18 14.48 -19.58 -4.97
N TYR A 19 13.99 -18.46 -4.46
CA TYR A 19 12.86 -18.41 -3.53
C TYR A 19 11.83 -17.40 -4.03
N ASP A 20 10.57 -17.80 -4.16
CA ASP A 20 9.48 -16.92 -4.55
C ASP A 20 9.02 -16.03 -3.38
N ALA A 21 9.18 -16.50 -2.15
CA ALA A 21 8.81 -15.77 -0.94
C ALA A 21 9.50 -16.34 0.29
N ALA A 22 9.51 -15.56 1.38
CA ALA A 22 10.04 -15.97 2.68
C ALA A 22 9.05 -15.75 3.82
N LEU A 23 8.90 -16.74 4.69
CA LEU A 23 8.21 -16.61 5.96
C LEU A 23 9.26 -16.46 7.08
N VAL A 24 9.29 -15.30 7.71
CA VAL A 24 10.29 -14.97 8.74
C VAL A 24 9.66 -15.12 10.11
N VAL A 25 10.06 -16.16 10.83
CA VAL A 25 9.61 -16.39 12.22
C VAL A 25 10.46 -15.56 13.16
N VAL A 26 9.83 -14.68 13.94
CA VAL A 26 10.52 -13.76 14.86
C VAL A 26 10.04 -13.92 16.29
N PRO A 27 10.91 -13.67 17.30
CA PRO A 27 10.51 -13.68 18.69
C PRO A 27 9.57 -12.52 19.01
N ASP A 28 8.70 -12.69 20.01
CA ASP A 28 7.65 -11.73 20.35
C ASP A 28 8.19 -10.38 20.83
N PHE A 29 9.35 -10.38 21.45
CA PHE A 29 10.01 -9.16 21.92
C PHE A 29 10.60 -8.29 20.80
N SER A 30 10.67 -8.78 19.57
CA SER A 30 11.25 -8.05 18.43
C SER A 30 10.62 -6.68 18.19
N ARG A 31 9.34 -6.51 18.48
CA ARG A 31 8.62 -5.23 18.34
C ARG A 31 9.02 -4.15 19.35
N GLN A 32 9.65 -4.54 20.44
CA GLN A 32 10.11 -3.63 21.50
C GLN A 32 11.58 -3.24 21.30
N MET A 33 12.24 -3.85 20.31
CA MET A 33 13.63 -3.54 19.99
C MET A 33 13.72 -2.26 19.13
N PRO A 34 14.78 -1.47 19.32
CA PRO A 34 15.12 -0.41 18.37
C PRO A 34 15.27 -0.96 16.95
N ASP A 35 14.96 -0.15 15.94
CA ASP A 35 14.94 -0.56 14.53
C ASP A 35 16.29 -1.13 14.07
N ASP A 36 17.41 -0.57 14.52
CA ASP A 36 18.77 -1.00 14.24
C ASP A 36 19.13 -2.38 14.83
N HIS A 37 18.36 -2.87 15.78
CA HIS A 37 18.53 -4.19 16.42
C HIS A 37 17.37 -5.16 16.11
N ASN A 38 16.34 -4.71 15.43
CA ASN A 38 15.14 -5.49 15.16
C ASN A 38 15.43 -6.57 14.09
N PRO A 39 15.40 -7.86 14.43
CA PRO A 39 15.73 -8.94 13.51
C PRO A 39 14.79 -9.00 12.29
N TYR A 40 13.52 -8.63 12.46
CA TYR A 40 12.56 -8.62 11.36
C TYR A 40 12.90 -7.54 10.33
N LEU A 41 13.21 -6.33 10.76
CA LEU A 41 13.52 -5.23 9.83
C LEU A 41 14.79 -5.53 9.03
N HIS A 42 15.81 -6.10 9.68
CA HIS A 42 17.02 -6.54 8.98
C HIS A 42 16.77 -7.67 7.98
N ALA A 43 16.00 -8.69 8.38
CA ALA A 43 15.63 -9.78 7.51
C ALA A 43 14.81 -9.28 6.31
N LYS A 44 13.81 -8.42 6.57
CA LYS A 44 12.96 -7.85 5.53
C LYS A 44 13.76 -7.00 4.54
N ALA A 45 14.66 -6.14 5.01
CA ALA A 45 15.49 -5.32 4.14
C ALA A 45 16.37 -6.18 3.24
N LEU A 46 17.03 -7.20 3.80
CA LEU A 46 17.90 -8.11 3.04
C LEU A 46 17.13 -8.93 2.00
N LEU A 47 15.97 -9.47 2.36
CA LEU A 47 15.11 -10.23 1.44
C LEU A 47 14.57 -9.33 0.33
N LEU A 48 14.12 -8.12 0.66
CA LEU A 48 13.57 -7.17 -0.31
C LEU A 48 14.63 -6.73 -1.33
N THR A 49 15.88 -6.48 -0.90
CA THR A 49 16.97 -6.13 -1.83
C THR A 49 17.35 -7.27 -2.76
N ASN A 50 16.98 -8.50 -2.43
CA ASN A 50 17.13 -9.67 -3.29
C ASN A 50 15.85 -10.05 -4.04
N GLY A 51 14.83 -9.17 -4.05
CA GLY A 51 13.58 -9.39 -4.77
C GLY A 51 12.66 -10.44 -4.15
N ILE A 52 12.90 -10.84 -2.90
CA ILE A 52 12.13 -11.90 -2.22
C ILE A 52 11.11 -11.25 -1.28
N PRO A 53 9.82 -11.29 -1.59
CA PRO A 53 8.77 -10.82 -0.70
C PRO A 53 8.75 -11.63 0.59
N SER A 54 8.49 -10.95 1.71
CA SER A 54 8.52 -11.62 3.01
C SER A 54 7.30 -11.31 3.87
N GLN A 55 6.97 -12.23 4.75
CA GLN A 55 5.92 -12.10 5.75
C GLN A 55 6.44 -12.49 7.13
N GLU A 56 6.15 -11.64 8.13
CA GLU A 56 6.45 -11.92 9.55
C GLU A 56 5.47 -12.94 10.13
N LEU A 57 6.00 -13.87 10.91
CA LEU A 57 5.24 -14.75 11.80
C LEU A 57 5.89 -14.71 13.19
N ARG A 58 5.13 -14.34 14.22
CA ARG A 58 5.64 -14.34 15.59
C ARG A 58 5.58 -15.72 16.22
N VAL A 59 6.54 -16.04 17.09
CA VAL A 59 6.55 -17.32 17.82
C VAL A 59 5.24 -17.54 18.58
N ALA A 60 4.70 -16.54 19.28
CA ALA A 60 3.43 -16.65 19.98
C ALA A 60 2.25 -17.01 19.05
N THR A 61 2.34 -16.69 17.78
CA THR A 61 1.30 -17.08 16.81
C THR A 61 1.25 -18.59 16.61
N LEU A 62 2.40 -19.27 16.66
CA LEU A 62 2.48 -20.73 16.51
C LEU A 62 1.89 -21.48 17.71
N HIS A 63 1.76 -20.82 18.86
CA HIS A 63 1.19 -21.38 20.08
C HIS A 63 -0.30 -21.02 20.29
N GLN A 64 -0.94 -20.41 19.30
CA GLN A 64 -2.38 -20.16 19.34
C GLN A 64 -3.20 -21.44 19.20
N SER A 65 -4.47 -21.39 19.62
CA SER A 65 -5.40 -22.49 19.35
C SER A 65 -5.55 -22.73 17.83
N ASP A 66 -5.83 -23.95 17.43
CA ASP A 66 -5.95 -24.34 16.02
C ASP A 66 -6.87 -23.42 15.21
N MET A 67 -8.01 -23.04 15.78
CA MET A 67 -8.95 -22.13 15.13
C MET A 67 -8.34 -20.74 14.91
N SER A 68 -7.70 -20.17 15.92
CA SER A 68 -7.05 -18.84 15.84
C SER A 68 -5.87 -18.86 14.86
N LEU A 69 -5.09 -19.93 14.90
CA LEU A 69 -3.96 -20.15 13.99
C LEU A 69 -4.45 -20.23 12.54
N GLN A 70 -5.52 -20.96 12.27
CA GLN A 70 -6.11 -21.07 10.92
C GLN A 70 -6.49 -19.68 10.35
N TYR A 71 -7.14 -18.83 11.15
CA TYR A 71 -7.48 -17.47 10.71
C TYR A 71 -6.23 -16.63 10.43
N THR A 72 -5.22 -16.73 11.28
CA THR A 72 -3.96 -16.01 11.09
C THR A 72 -3.23 -16.48 9.84
N LEU A 73 -3.12 -17.79 9.62
CA LEU A 73 -2.47 -18.38 8.44
C LEU A 73 -3.19 -18.01 7.13
N ARG A 74 -4.52 -17.96 7.13
CA ARG A 74 -5.27 -17.46 5.96
C ARG A 74 -4.91 -16.02 5.61
N ASN A 75 -4.84 -15.13 6.60
CA ASN A 75 -4.46 -13.74 6.38
C ASN A 75 -3.00 -13.62 5.90
N ILE A 76 -2.10 -14.43 6.44
CA ILE A 76 -0.71 -14.52 6.00
C ILE A 76 -0.62 -15.01 4.55
N ALA A 77 -1.36 -16.04 4.20
CA ALA A 77 -1.39 -16.59 2.85
C ALA A 77 -1.88 -15.55 1.82
N VAL A 78 -2.99 -14.84 2.13
CA VAL A 78 -3.50 -13.76 1.27
C VAL A 78 -2.49 -12.62 1.11
N SER A 79 -1.86 -12.23 2.23
CA SER A 79 -0.83 -11.17 2.21
C SER A 79 0.40 -11.59 1.39
N LEU A 80 0.83 -12.82 1.52
CA LEU A 80 1.97 -13.33 0.77
C LEU A 80 1.65 -13.48 -0.72
N TYR A 81 0.46 -14.01 -1.05
CA TYR A 81 -0.02 -14.10 -2.42
C TYR A 81 -0.06 -12.74 -3.12
N ALA A 82 -0.57 -11.70 -2.44
CA ALA A 82 -0.57 -10.35 -2.98
C ALA A 82 0.85 -9.78 -3.17
N LYS A 83 1.81 -10.12 -2.30
CA LYS A 83 3.22 -9.72 -2.45
C LYS A 83 3.96 -10.44 -3.56
N MET A 84 3.43 -11.55 -4.03
CA MET A 84 3.91 -12.35 -5.16
C MET A 84 3.19 -11.97 -6.46
N ASP A 85 2.69 -10.74 -6.56
CA ASP A 85 1.91 -10.19 -7.68
C ASP A 85 0.56 -10.89 -7.93
N GLY A 86 0.05 -11.64 -6.95
CA GLY A 86 -1.28 -12.22 -7.02
C GLY A 86 -2.37 -11.20 -6.73
N ALA A 87 -3.52 -11.32 -7.41
CA ALA A 87 -4.73 -10.55 -7.14
C ALA A 87 -5.74 -11.40 -6.36
N PRO A 88 -5.81 -11.29 -5.01
CA PRO A 88 -6.70 -12.13 -4.21
C PRO A 88 -8.19 -11.94 -4.54
N TRP A 89 -8.57 -10.74 -4.92
CA TRP A 89 -9.91 -10.37 -5.39
C TRP A 89 -9.85 -9.07 -6.18
N THR A 90 -10.80 -8.88 -7.07
CA THR A 90 -11.00 -7.65 -7.83
C THR A 90 -12.43 -7.15 -7.63
N VAL A 91 -12.63 -5.87 -7.82
CA VAL A 91 -13.96 -5.24 -7.74
C VAL A 91 -14.56 -5.20 -9.14
N SER A 92 -15.80 -5.67 -9.28
CA SER A 92 -16.54 -5.52 -10.53
C SER A 92 -16.85 -4.04 -10.77
N GLN A 93 -16.48 -3.53 -11.93
CA GLN A 93 -16.72 -2.13 -12.28
C GLN A 93 -17.63 -2.01 -13.50
N PRO A 94 -18.53 -1.00 -13.52
CA PRO A 94 -19.26 -0.65 -14.73
C PRO A 94 -18.26 -0.12 -15.77
N ARG A 95 -18.36 -0.58 -17.03
CA ARG A 95 -17.50 -0.15 -18.14
C ARG A 95 -17.90 1.24 -18.65
N THR A 96 -17.83 2.25 -17.78
CA THR A 96 -18.16 3.63 -18.16
C THR A 96 -16.96 4.37 -18.75
N TYR A 97 -15.77 3.94 -18.37
CA TYR A 97 -14.48 4.49 -18.81
C TYR A 97 -13.70 3.42 -19.58
N ASN A 98 -12.86 3.85 -20.50
CA ASN A 98 -11.92 2.98 -21.19
C ASN A 98 -10.84 2.51 -20.20
N ASP A 99 -10.44 3.42 -19.28
CA ASP A 99 -9.50 3.13 -18.23
C ASP A 99 -9.87 3.86 -16.93
N GLU A 100 -9.66 3.21 -15.82
CA GLU A 100 -9.82 3.79 -14.49
C GLU A 100 -8.60 3.46 -13.63
N ILE A 101 -8.01 4.49 -13.04
CA ILE A 101 -6.74 4.40 -12.35
C ILE A 101 -6.87 5.03 -10.97
N VAL A 102 -6.34 4.35 -9.97
CA VAL A 102 -6.25 4.86 -8.60
C VAL A 102 -4.77 5.04 -8.25
N ILE A 103 -4.39 6.27 -7.92
CA ILE A 103 -3.03 6.64 -7.56
C ILE A 103 -2.97 6.92 -6.05
N GLY A 104 -2.28 6.06 -5.32
CA GLY A 104 -2.07 6.21 -3.88
C GLY A 104 -0.80 6.99 -3.57
N MET A 105 -0.92 8.08 -2.82
CA MET A 105 0.20 8.88 -2.34
C MET A 105 0.46 8.62 -0.87
N GLY A 106 1.68 8.22 -0.53
CA GLY A 106 2.10 7.91 0.83
C GLY A 106 3.12 8.90 1.37
N MET A 107 3.21 8.97 2.70
CA MET A 107 4.23 9.71 3.43
C MET A 107 4.89 8.80 4.45
N ALA A 108 6.20 8.92 4.60
CA ALA A 108 6.94 8.32 5.71
C ALA A 108 7.62 9.41 6.54
N GLU A 109 7.57 9.28 7.86
CA GLU A 109 8.36 10.13 8.77
C GLU A 109 9.54 9.31 9.27
N VAL A 110 10.75 9.78 8.97
CA VAL A 110 11.99 9.20 9.48
C VAL A 110 12.50 10.10 10.61
N ALA A 111 12.66 9.54 11.79
CA ALA A 111 13.29 10.23 12.91
C ALA A 111 14.70 9.65 13.09
N GLY A 112 15.72 10.45 12.81
CA GLY A 112 17.13 10.04 13.01
C GLY A 112 17.49 9.87 14.49
N SER A 113 16.96 10.71 15.38
CA SER A 113 17.09 10.60 16.84
C SER A 113 15.94 11.32 17.55
N ARG A 114 15.81 11.14 18.87
CA ARG A 114 14.83 11.85 19.70
C ARG A 114 15.01 13.39 19.71
N VAL A 115 16.14 13.88 19.29
CA VAL A 115 16.54 15.31 19.33
C VAL A 115 16.52 15.95 17.95
N GLU A 116 16.61 15.19 16.88
CA GLU A 116 16.56 15.71 15.51
C GLU A 116 15.14 16.00 15.05
N LYS A 117 14.98 17.08 14.26
CA LYS A 117 13.72 17.37 13.59
C LYS A 117 13.32 16.18 12.72
N ARG A 118 12.09 15.69 12.92
CA ARG A 118 11.51 14.63 12.07
C ARG A 118 11.57 15.07 10.63
N GLN A 119 12.29 14.33 9.81
CA GLN A 119 12.27 14.50 8.36
C GLN A 119 11.08 13.71 7.80
N ARG A 120 10.29 14.37 7.00
CA ARG A 120 9.17 13.74 6.29
C ARG A 120 9.64 13.42 4.88
N HIS A 121 9.55 12.16 4.54
CA HIS A 121 9.79 11.68 3.19
C HIS A 121 8.43 11.43 2.56
N MET A 122 8.19 12.07 1.44
CA MET A 122 6.99 11.82 0.64
C MET A 122 7.44 11.10 -0.64
N GLY A 123 6.69 10.11 -1.03
CA GLY A 123 7.07 9.58 -2.29
C GLY A 123 6.79 8.14 -2.63
N ILE A 124 5.96 7.43 -1.91
CA ILE A 124 5.51 6.15 -2.41
C ILE A 124 4.22 6.38 -3.16
N THR A 125 4.30 6.35 -4.48
CA THR A 125 3.12 6.37 -5.33
C THR A 125 2.86 4.96 -5.82
N THR A 126 1.74 4.41 -5.44
CA THR A 126 1.25 3.14 -5.96
C THR A 126 0.11 3.40 -6.92
N VAL A 127 0.08 2.66 -8.01
CA VAL A 127 -0.96 2.77 -9.02
C VAL A 127 -1.70 1.45 -9.12
N PHE A 128 -3.01 1.53 -9.00
CA PHE A 128 -3.93 0.42 -9.18
C PHE A 128 -4.87 0.72 -10.34
N LEU A 129 -5.29 -0.32 -11.03
CA LEU A 129 -6.46 -0.25 -11.90
C LEU A 129 -7.72 -0.06 -11.06
N GLY A 130 -8.78 0.45 -11.64
CA GLY A 130 -10.03 0.70 -10.94
C GLY A 130 -10.66 -0.55 -10.31
N ASP A 131 -10.38 -1.74 -10.84
CA ASP A 131 -10.78 -3.02 -10.27
C ASP A 131 -9.95 -3.48 -9.06
N GLY A 132 -8.91 -2.71 -8.70
CA GLY A 132 -8.01 -2.99 -7.58
C GLY A 132 -6.76 -3.80 -7.94
N ASN A 133 -6.57 -4.18 -9.19
CA ASN A 133 -5.32 -4.80 -9.61
C ASN A 133 -4.16 -3.81 -9.52
N PHE A 134 -3.05 -4.25 -8.94
CA PHE A 134 -1.82 -3.46 -8.90
C PHE A 134 -1.23 -3.31 -10.31
N LEU A 135 -0.88 -2.09 -10.68
CA LEU A 135 -0.32 -1.80 -11.99
C LEU A 135 1.18 -1.50 -11.91
N LEU A 136 1.56 -0.58 -11.04
CA LEU A 136 2.96 -0.21 -10.84
C LEU A 136 3.15 0.56 -9.53
N SER A 137 4.40 0.61 -9.05
CA SER A 137 4.82 1.55 -8.01
C SER A 137 5.97 2.40 -8.51
N ASN A 138 5.99 3.66 -8.09
CA ASN A 138 7.12 4.54 -8.28
C ASN A 138 7.50 5.09 -6.90
N ILE A 139 8.77 4.99 -6.56
CA ILE A 139 9.33 5.62 -5.37
C ILE A 139 9.88 6.95 -5.83
N SER A 140 9.22 8.05 -5.47
CA SER A 140 9.82 9.37 -5.67
C SER A 140 11.07 9.48 -4.80
N ARG A 141 12.02 10.33 -5.20
CA ARG A 141 13.20 10.62 -4.39
C ARG A 141 12.77 11.19 -3.03
N GLU A 142 13.59 10.98 -2.03
CA GLU A 142 13.50 11.70 -0.77
C GLU A 142 13.46 13.21 -1.03
N CYS A 143 12.53 13.91 -0.40
CA CYS A 143 12.43 15.36 -0.53
C CYS A 143 12.07 16.01 0.79
N THR A 144 12.53 17.24 0.95
CA THR A 144 12.10 18.11 2.04
C THR A 144 10.67 18.59 1.79
N TYR A 145 10.09 19.22 2.81
CA TYR A 145 8.73 19.76 2.70
C TYR A 145 8.60 20.85 1.64
N ASP A 146 9.66 21.64 1.44
CA ASP A 146 9.67 22.76 0.48
C ASP A 146 9.85 22.28 -0.97
N GLU A 147 10.57 21.15 -1.17
CA GLU A 147 10.75 20.53 -2.49
C GLU A 147 9.57 19.67 -2.93
N TYR A 148 8.66 19.39 -1.99
CA TYR A 148 7.60 18.43 -2.20
C TYR A 148 6.69 18.70 -3.42
N PRO A 149 6.21 19.93 -3.67
CA PRO A 149 5.34 20.21 -4.82
C PRO A 149 5.99 19.82 -6.15
N GLU A 150 7.25 20.15 -6.33
CA GLU A 150 7.99 19.83 -7.57
C GLU A 150 8.24 18.34 -7.73
N VAL A 151 8.59 17.66 -6.63
CA VAL A 151 8.81 16.21 -6.65
C VAL A 151 7.49 15.47 -6.92
N LEU A 152 6.38 15.90 -6.32
CA LEU A 152 5.06 15.36 -6.58
C LEU A 152 4.65 15.54 -8.03
N LYS A 153 4.83 16.74 -8.57
CA LYS A 153 4.53 17.08 -9.96
C LYS A 153 5.32 16.19 -10.93
N ALA A 154 6.63 16.10 -10.75
CA ALA A 154 7.49 15.29 -11.60
C ALA A 154 7.13 13.79 -11.52
N SER A 155 6.89 13.26 -10.31
CA SER A 155 6.49 11.87 -10.11
C SER A 155 5.12 11.58 -10.73
N THR A 156 4.14 12.47 -10.55
CA THR A 156 2.81 12.31 -11.11
C THR A 156 2.84 12.29 -12.64
N LYS A 157 3.56 13.23 -13.27
CA LYS A 157 3.74 13.25 -14.73
C LYS A 157 4.40 11.96 -15.24
N SER A 158 5.46 11.52 -14.59
CA SER A 158 6.16 10.28 -14.96
C SER A 158 5.24 9.06 -14.88
N ILE A 159 4.45 8.96 -13.81
CA ILE A 159 3.50 7.86 -13.62
C ILE A 159 2.39 7.89 -14.66
N LEU A 160 1.78 9.04 -14.90
CA LEU A 160 0.72 9.17 -15.90
C LEU A 160 1.21 8.83 -17.30
N ALA A 161 2.42 9.27 -17.66
CA ALA A 161 3.05 8.94 -18.93
C ALA A 161 3.30 7.42 -19.06
N GLU A 162 3.78 6.77 -18.02
CA GLU A 162 4.01 5.33 -18.01
C GLU A 162 2.71 4.54 -18.09
N VAL A 163 1.68 4.95 -17.35
CA VAL A 163 0.36 4.33 -17.41
C VAL A 163 -0.24 4.47 -18.81
N LYS A 164 -0.20 5.68 -19.38
CA LYS A 164 -0.67 5.94 -20.75
C LYS A 164 0.01 5.01 -21.75
N ARG A 165 1.32 4.85 -21.64
CA ARG A 165 2.11 3.97 -22.49
C ARG A 165 1.73 2.49 -22.30
N ARG A 166 1.62 2.02 -21.05
CA ARG A 166 1.29 0.61 -20.75
C ARG A 166 -0.10 0.22 -21.19
N ASN A 167 -1.07 1.08 -20.89
CA ASN A 167 -2.48 0.81 -21.20
C ASN A 167 -2.84 1.17 -22.64
N GLY A 168 -1.94 1.79 -23.40
CA GLY A 168 -2.11 2.09 -24.81
C GLY A 168 -3.25 3.06 -25.09
N TRP A 169 -3.39 4.12 -24.27
CA TRP A 169 -4.47 5.10 -24.45
C TRP A 169 -4.52 5.69 -25.85
N GLN A 170 -5.71 5.66 -26.44
CA GLN A 170 -5.97 6.15 -27.77
C GLN A 170 -6.64 7.55 -27.72
N PRO A 171 -6.57 8.34 -28.80
CA PRO A 171 -7.34 9.56 -28.94
C PRO A 171 -8.83 9.31 -28.70
N GLY A 172 -9.47 10.14 -27.87
CA GLY A 172 -10.88 10.02 -27.53
C GLY A 172 -11.21 9.04 -26.40
N ASP A 173 -10.25 8.27 -25.89
CA ASP A 173 -10.48 7.44 -24.71
C ASP A 173 -10.90 8.27 -23.50
N ARG A 174 -11.89 7.75 -22.77
CA ARG A 174 -12.33 8.32 -21.50
C ARG A 174 -11.58 7.64 -20.36
N VAL A 175 -10.78 8.42 -19.65
CA VAL A 175 -9.94 7.96 -18.55
C VAL A 175 -10.36 8.64 -17.24
N ARG A 176 -10.54 7.86 -16.19
CA ARG A 176 -10.76 8.38 -14.84
C ARG A 176 -9.55 8.12 -13.96
N ILE A 177 -9.09 9.18 -13.29
CA ILE A 177 -7.94 9.12 -12.38
C ILE A 177 -8.38 9.56 -10.99
N VAL A 178 -8.20 8.71 -9.99
CA VAL A 178 -8.54 9.01 -8.60
C VAL A 178 -7.26 9.03 -7.76
N PHE A 179 -6.98 10.17 -7.14
CA PHE A 179 -5.83 10.31 -6.25
C PHE A 179 -6.26 10.07 -4.80
N HIS A 180 -5.60 9.15 -4.13
CA HIS A 180 -5.78 8.88 -2.71
C HIS A 180 -4.61 9.41 -1.89
N SER A 181 -4.90 10.21 -0.87
CA SER A 181 -3.92 10.65 0.12
C SER A 181 -4.40 10.33 1.54
N ALA A 182 -3.49 9.96 2.44
CA ALA A 182 -3.82 9.70 3.84
C ALA A 182 -3.97 10.97 4.68
N LYS A 183 -3.40 12.08 4.22
CA LYS A 183 -3.42 13.39 4.91
C LYS A 183 -3.57 14.52 3.89
N PRO A 184 -4.20 15.64 4.28
CA PRO A 184 -4.23 16.82 3.42
C PRO A 184 -2.79 17.30 3.19
N LEU A 185 -2.52 17.67 1.96
CA LEU A 185 -1.23 18.25 1.57
C LEU A 185 -1.29 19.73 1.89
N LYS A 186 -0.55 20.15 2.92
CA LYS A 186 -0.47 21.57 3.29
C LYS A 186 0.35 22.34 2.27
N ASN A 187 -0.08 23.56 1.98
CA ASN A 187 0.60 24.51 1.07
C ASN A 187 0.72 24.02 -0.38
N VAL A 188 -0.10 23.07 -0.80
CA VAL A 188 -0.20 22.62 -2.19
C VAL A 188 -1.67 22.64 -2.58
N GLU A 189 -2.00 23.44 -3.56
CA GLU A 189 -3.30 23.36 -4.25
C GLU A 189 -3.25 22.11 -5.15
N ILE A 190 -3.60 20.96 -4.53
CA ILE A 190 -3.40 19.65 -5.15
C ILE A 190 -4.19 19.51 -6.45
N ASP A 191 -5.37 20.09 -6.50
CA ASP A 191 -6.25 20.00 -7.66
C ASP A 191 -5.66 20.76 -8.84
N GLU A 192 -5.03 21.91 -8.62
CA GLU A 192 -4.33 22.69 -9.66
C GLU A 192 -3.09 21.93 -10.14
N LEU A 193 -2.29 21.39 -9.23
CA LEU A 193 -1.09 20.61 -9.57
C LEU A 193 -1.45 19.37 -10.39
N ILE A 194 -2.49 18.64 -9.99
CA ILE A 194 -2.96 17.46 -10.70
C ILE A 194 -3.52 17.86 -12.08
N ALA A 195 -4.32 18.93 -12.14
CA ALA A 195 -4.86 19.42 -13.41
C ALA A 195 -3.75 19.73 -14.41
N GLU A 196 -2.67 20.39 -13.96
CA GLU A 196 -1.50 20.67 -14.78
C GLU A 196 -0.81 19.39 -15.26
N CYS A 197 -0.58 18.42 -14.35
CA CYS A 197 0.03 17.15 -14.71
C CYS A 197 -0.81 16.36 -15.72
N VAL A 198 -2.13 16.37 -15.57
CA VAL A 198 -3.07 15.73 -16.47
C VAL A 198 -3.06 16.40 -17.84
N ALA A 199 -3.11 17.74 -17.87
CA ALA A 199 -3.08 18.51 -19.12
C ALA A 199 -1.82 18.22 -19.95
N ASP A 200 -0.68 18.07 -19.28
CA ASP A 200 0.61 17.79 -19.94
C ASP A 200 0.67 16.37 -20.55
N VAL A 201 -0.06 15.41 -20.00
CA VAL A 201 0.04 14.01 -20.40
C VAL A 201 -1.16 13.53 -21.22
N ALA A 202 -2.35 14.07 -20.96
CA ALA A 202 -3.60 13.58 -21.53
C ALA A 202 -3.61 13.61 -23.08
N GLY A 203 -3.13 14.72 -23.68
CA GLY A 203 -3.22 14.87 -25.15
C GLY A 203 -4.68 14.93 -25.59
N GLU A 204 -5.11 13.99 -26.46
CA GLU A 204 -6.47 13.92 -27.00
C GLU A 204 -7.43 13.03 -26.19
N GLN A 205 -7.00 12.51 -25.05
CA GLN A 205 -7.87 11.75 -24.15
C GLN A 205 -8.81 12.68 -23.36
N ILE A 206 -9.99 12.15 -23.01
CA ILE A 206 -10.94 12.83 -22.11
C ILE A 206 -10.65 12.34 -20.70
N VAL A 207 -9.94 13.15 -19.91
CA VAL A 207 -9.54 12.77 -18.56
C VAL A 207 -10.41 13.45 -17.53
N GLU A 208 -11.03 12.65 -16.67
CA GLU A 208 -11.70 13.09 -15.44
C GLU A 208 -10.83 12.72 -14.25
N PHE A 209 -10.68 13.61 -13.28
CA PHE A 209 -9.94 13.27 -12.06
C PHE A 209 -10.64 13.74 -10.79
N ALA A 210 -10.31 13.07 -9.68
CA ALA A 210 -10.74 13.43 -8.35
C ALA A 210 -9.59 13.22 -7.36
N SER A 211 -9.53 14.07 -6.33
CA SER A 211 -8.63 13.92 -5.19
C SER A 211 -9.44 13.52 -3.96
N LEU A 212 -9.09 12.39 -3.34
CA LEU A 212 -9.76 11.86 -2.15
C LEU A 212 -8.78 11.76 -0.99
N GLN A 213 -9.13 12.38 0.12
CA GLN A 213 -8.45 12.11 1.39
C GLN A 213 -9.09 10.90 2.05
N VAL A 214 -8.31 9.81 2.19
CA VAL A 214 -8.75 8.57 2.85
C VAL A 214 -8.25 8.59 4.30
N SER A 215 -9.15 8.75 5.25
CA SER A 215 -8.85 8.80 6.68
C SER A 215 -9.64 7.75 7.45
N GLN A 216 -9.05 7.22 8.53
CA GLN A 216 -9.77 6.34 9.47
C GLN A 216 -10.72 7.14 10.36
N ASP A 217 -10.41 8.41 10.62
CA ASP A 217 -11.16 9.32 11.50
C ASP A 217 -11.99 10.29 10.66
N HIS A 218 -13.03 9.80 10.00
CA HIS A 218 -13.97 10.61 9.25
C HIS A 218 -15.36 10.61 9.91
N PRO A 219 -16.15 11.69 9.76
CA PRO A 219 -17.47 11.82 10.38
C PRO A 219 -18.56 10.99 9.69
N PHE A 220 -18.30 10.51 8.47
CA PHE A 220 -19.29 9.77 7.68
C PHE A 220 -19.43 8.34 8.20
N LYS A 221 -20.69 7.92 8.41
CA LYS A 221 -21.03 6.54 8.76
C LYS A 221 -22.11 6.04 7.82
N ILE A 222 -21.87 4.88 7.23
CA ILE A 222 -22.87 4.18 6.42
C ILE A 222 -23.56 3.18 7.35
N ILE A 223 -24.90 3.21 7.37
CA ILE A 223 -25.72 2.30 8.16
C ILE A 223 -26.70 1.57 7.25
N ASP A 224 -26.82 0.28 7.45
CA ASP A 224 -27.82 -0.57 6.81
C ASP A 224 -28.84 -1.02 7.83
N ARG A 225 -30.04 -0.44 7.77
CA ARG A 225 -31.12 -0.73 8.73
C ARG A 225 -31.65 -2.16 8.64
N SER A 226 -31.37 -2.87 7.57
CA SER A 226 -31.76 -4.28 7.41
C SER A 226 -30.86 -5.25 8.18
N GLN A 227 -29.70 -4.80 8.68
CA GLN A 227 -28.73 -5.65 9.37
C GLN A 227 -29.04 -5.76 10.87
N PRO A 228 -29.56 -6.89 11.33
CA PRO A 228 -29.90 -7.08 12.75
C PRO A 228 -28.67 -7.27 13.65
N GLY A 229 -27.50 -7.46 13.04
CA GLY A 229 -26.28 -7.84 13.76
C GLY A 229 -26.19 -9.35 14.05
N LYS A 230 -25.10 -9.75 14.69
CA LYS A 230 -24.87 -11.13 15.14
C LYS A 230 -24.58 -11.17 16.63
N LYS A 231 -25.20 -12.12 17.32
CA LYS A 231 -25.00 -12.33 18.75
C LYS A 231 -23.73 -13.18 18.98
N TYR A 232 -22.81 -12.65 19.79
CA TYR A 232 -21.62 -13.35 20.26
C TYR A 232 -21.66 -13.39 21.79
N GLY A 233 -22.02 -14.52 22.36
CA GLY A 233 -22.32 -14.62 23.78
C GLY A 233 -23.48 -13.69 24.16
N GLN A 234 -23.27 -12.73 25.07
CA GLN A 234 -24.26 -11.72 25.45
C GLN A 234 -24.14 -10.41 24.66
N THR A 235 -23.17 -10.27 23.76
CA THR A 235 -22.92 -9.03 23.03
C THR A 235 -23.44 -9.11 21.60
N MET A 236 -24.24 -8.11 21.20
CA MET A 236 -24.59 -7.91 19.79
C MET A 236 -23.50 -7.14 19.08
N LYS A 237 -23.06 -7.64 17.92
CA LYS A 237 -22.08 -6.97 17.06
C LYS A 237 -22.64 -6.77 15.67
N GLY A 238 -22.21 -5.68 15.02
CA GLY A 238 -22.56 -5.40 13.63
C GLY A 238 -24.01 -5.01 13.40
N VAL A 239 -24.73 -4.54 14.45
CA VAL A 239 -26.07 -3.98 14.29
C VAL A 239 -25.97 -2.77 13.37
N TYR A 240 -26.78 -2.77 12.31
CA TYR A 240 -26.77 -1.76 11.25
C TYR A 240 -25.45 -1.61 10.50
N ALA A 241 -24.50 -2.53 10.67
CA ALA A 241 -23.28 -2.50 9.88
C ALA A 241 -23.55 -3.02 8.46
N PRO A 242 -23.18 -2.27 7.41
CA PRO A 242 -23.34 -2.75 6.04
C PRO A 242 -22.46 -3.99 5.81
N ALA A 243 -22.85 -4.81 4.85
CA ALA A 243 -22.02 -5.93 4.43
C ALA A 243 -20.68 -5.41 3.88
N ARG A 244 -19.62 -6.17 4.13
CA ARG A 244 -18.29 -5.81 3.60
C ARG A 244 -18.28 -6.04 2.08
N GLY A 245 -17.70 -5.07 1.35
CA GLY A 245 -17.56 -5.17 -0.10
C GLY A 245 -18.68 -4.50 -0.89
N PHE A 246 -19.48 -3.66 -0.22
CA PHE A 246 -20.46 -2.78 -0.87
C PHE A 246 -20.00 -1.33 -0.83
#